data_d3c49481b43ee8f770e1079847579ccc
#
_entry.id   d3c49481b43ee8f770e1079847579ccc
#
_cell.length_a   1.000
_cell.length_b   1.000
_cell.length_c   1.000
_cell.angle_alpha   90.00
_cell.angle_beta   90.00
_cell.angle_gamma   90.00
#
_symmetry.space_group_name_H-M   'P 1'
#
loop_
_entity.id
_entity.type
_entity.pdbx_description
1 polymer ?
#
loop_
_entity_poly.entity_id
_entity_poly.type
_entity_poly.pdbx_seq_one_letter_code
_entity_poly.pdbx_strand_id
1 'polypeptide(L)'
;MKRLYCLFIIILCLAISIPSYAQFTINGKHIIYDKQNDTYMACIPEDAFGKDYEAIILLDIASDWSDLSIDGTQIAYSYTFKQVEGNKLYSIHARKGNKEINTKITFTFLPLLVLQGSFGYDYAQGSMSLYSSDATEPTISLIKAKWRGGSTNTADKHKRNYKIKTLNENGKKLEISLLGMREDNNWILDAGQVDLFRLRNRIATEIWNDFASKPYYTPKEPKAKSGVAGKVVEVILNNEYRGIYSLTETMDRKELKLKKYDEINQEFHGQLWKVSSWDKAQFWNIDKDYDNTKETWHAFETKYPDFEDVNPTDYTHLYNAINFVANSNDEIFKKEVSEYFDIPVLIDYQIFLEVLKPIDNCGKNMYWGIYDVARDKKLTLAIWDLDASVGQDWHCSTPLHPDYVSPDTELGIKEAFNLYTRLSTLNVDNYNQKVADRYHELRKTYFSEENLISKYQSYYDMLVKSGAASREESKWSKDSDIGGYPLNFEKEIEYIKNWIIERLKYLDTTQFPTINGIQKTQYFKQTKTTQTYNMLGVKVNTSYKGIKIINGKKYNISQ
;
A
#
# COMPACT_ATOMS: atom_id res chain seq x y z
N MET A 1 -18.74 -15.29 -46.69
CA MET A 1 -19.69 -14.26 -46.19
C MET A 1 -19.84 -14.22 -44.65
N LYS A 2 -19.91 -15.36 -43.95
CA LYS A 2 -20.05 -15.32 -42.45
C LYS A 2 -18.87 -14.73 -41.68
N ARG A 3 -17.63 -14.77 -42.19
CA ARG A 3 -16.45 -14.17 -41.52
C ARG A 3 -16.36 -12.65 -41.65
N LEU A 4 -16.95 -12.05 -42.66
CA LEU A 4 -16.96 -10.59 -42.85
C LEU A 4 -17.96 -9.90 -41.90
N TYR A 5 -19.07 -10.58 -41.58
CA TYR A 5 -20.06 -10.04 -40.61
C TYR A 5 -19.56 -10.00 -39.18
N CYS A 6 -18.72 -10.95 -38.74
CA CYS A 6 -18.12 -10.91 -37.40
C CYS A 6 -17.08 -9.78 -37.25
N LEU A 7 -16.31 -9.49 -38.32
CA LEU A 7 -15.35 -8.40 -38.29
C LEU A 7 -16.02 -7.01 -38.20
N PHE A 8 -17.15 -6.85 -38.90
CA PHE A 8 -17.93 -5.61 -38.89
C PHE A 8 -18.64 -5.38 -37.54
N ILE A 9 -19.09 -6.44 -36.86
CA ILE A 9 -19.73 -6.35 -35.55
C ILE A 9 -18.69 -6.03 -34.44
N ILE A 10 -17.46 -6.57 -34.54
CA ILE A 10 -16.37 -6.29 -33.59
C ILE A 10 -15.86 -4.85 -33.75
N ILE A 11 -15.74 -4.34 -34.97
CA ILE A 11 -15.40 -2.94 -35.23
C ILE A 11 -16.55 -2.00 -34.77
N LEU A 12 -17.80 -2.41 -34.93
CA LEU A 12 -18.95 -1.65 -34.45
C LEU A 12 -19.06 -1.64 -32.93
N CYS A 13 -18.69 -2.73 -32.23
CA CYS A 13 -18.66 -2.78 -30.76
C CYS A 13 -17.51 -1.95 -30.16
N LEU A 14 -16.37 -1.83 -30.85
CA LEU A 14 -15.27 -0.95 -30.45
C LEU A 14 -15.58 0.54 -30.73
N ALA A 15 -16.45 0.82 -31.72
CA ALA A 15 -16.88 2.19 -32.04
C ALA A 15 -18.02 2.71 -31.14
N ILE A 16 -18.72 1.84 -30.40
CA ILE A 16 -19.88 2.25 -29.57
C ILE A 16 -19.48 2.72 -28.17
N SER A 17 -18.23 2.58 -27.73
CA SER A 17 -17.79 2.97 -26.40
C SER A 17 -16.98 4.28 -26.32
N ILE A 18 -16.88 5.02 -27.41
CA ILE A 18 -16.34 6.38 -27.34
C ILE A 18 -17.53 7.32 -27.07
N PRO A 19 -17.62 7.92 -25.88
CA PRO A 19 -18.68 8.88 -25.63
C PRO A 19 -18.61 10.00 -26.69
N SER A 20 -19.72 10.40 -27.27
CA SER A 20 -19.82 11.47 -28.27
C SER A 20 -19.63 12.88 -27.67
N TYR A 21 -18.72 13.00 -26.69
CA TYR A 21 -18.29 14.29 -26.21
C TYR A 21 -17.17 14.79 -27.13
N ALA A 22 -17.15 16.11 -27.39
CA ALA A 22 -16.11 16.72 -28.19
C ALA A 22 -14.73 16.24 -27.73
N GLN A 23 -14.03 15.52 -28.59
CA GLN A 23 -12.71 14.99 -28.27
C GLN A 23 -11.72 16.13 -28.48
N PHE A 24 -11.33 16.75 -27.37
CA PHE A 24 -10.23 17.69 -27.37
C PHE A 24 -8.91 16.91 -27.28
N THR A 25 -7.91 17.39 -27.98
CA THR A 25 -6.54 17.00 -27.74
C THR A 25 -5.71 18.23 -27.38
N ILE A 26 -4.75 18.03 -26.51
CA ILE A 26 -3.74 19.04 -26.16
C ILE A 26 -2.38 18.47 -26.54
N ASN A 27 -1.68 19.13 -27.47
CA ASN A 27 -0.42 18.67 -28.03
C ASN A 27 -0.51 17.21 -28.54
N GLY A 28 -1.63 16.86 -29.18
CA GLY A 28 -1.93 15.53 -29.70
C GLY A 28 -2.35 14.49 -28.66
N LYS A 29 -2.35 14.84 -27.36
CA LYS A 29 -2.81 13.93 -26.30
C LYS A 29 -4.29 14.10 -26.05
N HIS A 30 -5.00 12.97 -25.90
CA HIS A 30 -6.41 12.98 -25.52
C HIS A 30 -6.59 13.52 -24.10
N ILE A 31 -7.61 14.31 -23.90
CA ILE A 31 -8.04 14.77 -22.59
C ILE A 31 -9.27 14.01 -22.13
N ILE A 32 -9.41 13.84 -20.84
CA ILE A 32 -10.38 12.94 -20.23
C ILE A 32 -11.49 13.77 -19.58
N TYR A 33 -12.74 13.46 -19.92
CA TYR A 33 -13.90 14.17 -19.39
C TYR A 33 -14.37 13.57 -18.05
N ASP A 34 -14.47 14.43 -17.05
CA ASP A 34 -15.16 14.17 -15.79
C ASP A 34 -16.56 14.78 -15.85
N LYS A 35 -17.54 13.90 -16.02
CA LYS A 35 -18.95 14.30 -16.16
C LYS A 35 -19.51 14.94 -14.88
N GLN A 36 -19.03 14.52 -13.71
CA GLN A 36 -19.55 15.01 -12.44
C GLN A 36 -19.22 16.48 -12.22
N ASN A 37 -18.01 16.89 -12.60
CA ASN A 37 -17.54 18.27 -12.40
C ASN A 37 -17.58 19.11 -13.68
N ASP A 38 -18.09 18.55 -14.78
CA ASP A 38 -18.08 19.18 -16.11
C ASP A 38 -16.70 19.76 -16.45
N THR A 39 -15.67 18.93 -16.31
CA THR A 39 -14.28 19.36 -16.45
C THR A 39 -13.48 18.31 -17.24
N TYR A 40 -12.67 18.78 -18.17
CA TYR A 40 -11.68 17.93 -18.81
C TYR A 40 -10.38 17.91 -18.01
N MET A 41 -9.70 16.78 -17.97
CA MET A 41 -8.40 16.57 -17.34
C MET A 41 -7.36 16.19 -18.40
N ALA A 42 -6.22 16.85 -18.37
CA ALA A 42 -5.08 16.54 -19.23
C ALA A 42 -3.84 16.18 -18.41
N CYS A 43 -3.19 15.07 -18.78
CA CYS A 43 -1.91 14.67 -18.21
C CYS A 43 -0.76 15.32 -19.00
N ILE A 44 -0.04 16.27 -18.38
CA ILE A 44 1.09 16.99 -18.98
C ILE A 44 2.37 16.77 -18.17
N PRO A 45 3.56 17.06 -18.73
CA PRO A 45 4.83 16.89 -18.01
C PRO A 45 4.88 17.69 -16.70
N GLU A 46 5.50 17.11 -15.68
CA GLU A 46 5.63 17.73 -14.35
C GLU A 46 6.40 19.06 -14.40
N ASP A 47 7.37 19.18 -15.28
CA ASP A 47 8.21 20.38 -15.43
C ASP A 47 7.49 21.56 -16.10
N ALA A 48 6.27 21.37 -16.62
CA ALA A 48 5.38 22.42 -17.09
C ALA A 48 4.72 23.20 -15.94
N PHE A 49 4.60 22.61 -14.75
CA PHE A 49 3.94 23.22 -13.61
C PHE A 49 4.78 24.36 -13.03
N GLY A 50 4.11 25.49 -12.75
CA GLY A 50 4.74 26.73 -12.34
C GLY A 50 5.38 27.52 -13.49
N LYS A 51 5.14 27.12 -14.74
CA LYS A 51 5.66 27.78 -15.95
C LYS A 51 4.55 28.05 -16.96
N ASP A 52 4.87 28.89 -17.94
CA ASP A 52 4.02 29.05 -19.12
C ASP A 52 4.11 27.78 -19.99
N TYR A 53 2.96 27.27 -20.36
CA TYR A 53 2.83 26.05 -21.17
C TYR A 53 2.10 26.37 -22.47
N GLU A 54 2.83 26.32 -23.58
CA GLU A 54 2.26 26.47 -24.91
C GLU A 54 1.65 25.14 -25.37
N ALA A 55 0.39 25.19 -25.77
CA ALA A 55 -0.36 24.03 -26.20
C ALA A 55 -1.07 24.24 -27.52
N ILE A 56 -0.99 23.25 -28.39
CA ILE A 56 -1.84 23.13 -29.58
C ILE A 56 -3.11 22.42 -29.14
N ILE A 57 -4.25 23.07 -29.36
CA ILE A 57 -5.56 22.58 -28.94
C ILE A 57 -6.35 22.25 -30.22
N LEU A 58 -6.65 20.97 -30.39
CA LEU A 58 -7.46 20.51 -31.49
C LEU A 58 -8.80 20.02 -30.96
N LEU A 59 -9.85 20.57 -31.53
CA LEU A 59 -11.20 20.08 -31.37
C LEU A 59 -11.46 19.08 -32.47
N ASP A 60 -11.87 17.90 -32.15
CA ASP A 60 -12.22 16.76 -33.01
C ASP A 60 -11.96 16.94 -34.51
N ILE A 61 -11.62 15.88 -35.23
CA ILE A 61 -11.19 15.83 -36.63
C ILE A 61 -12.15 16.52 -37.64
N ALA A 62 -13.36 16.86 -37.20
CA ALA A 62 -14.30 17.60 -38.05
C ALA A 62 -14.16 19.13 -37.86
N SER A 63 -13.66 19.80 -38.85
CA SER A 63 -13.28 21.19 -38.98
C SER A 63 -14.38 22.27 -38.80
N ASP A 64 -15.48 21.97 -38.10
CA ASP A 64 -16.66 22.81 -38.09
C ASP A 64 -16.87 23.60 -36.79
N TRP A 65 -15.88 23.59 -35.87
CA TRP A 65 -15.95 24.39 -34.65
C TRP A 65 -15.48 25.83 -34.89
N SER A 66 -16.30 26.79 -34.50
CA SER A 66 -15.99 28.22 -34.53
C SER A 66 -15.92 28.74 -33.08
N ASP A 67 -15.38 29.94 -32.93
CA ASP A 67 -15.41 30.70 -31.68
C ASP A 67 -14.73 29.95 -30.51
N LEU A 68 -13.63 29.20 -30.78
CA LEU A 68 -12.84 28.57 -29.71
C LEU A 68 -12.16 29.65 -28.88
N SER A 69 -12.43 29.69 -27.58
CA SER A 69 -11.77 30.60 -26.66
C SER A 69 -11.41 29.88 -25.36
N ILE A 70 -10.31 30.33 -24.73
CA ILE A 70 -9.85 29.90 -23.41
C ILE A 70 -9.73 31.12 -22.53
N ASP A 71 -10.38 31.10 -21.36
CA ASP A 71 -10.47 32.23 -20.42
C ASP A 71 -10.89 33.54 -21.13
N GLY A 72 -11.82 33.45 -22.07
CA GLY A 72 -12.30 34.56 -22.88
C GLY A 72 -11.36 35.02 -23.99
N THR A 73 -10.18 34.45 -24.13
CA THR A 73 -9.25 34.76 -25.21
C THR A 73 -9.55 33.85 -26.40
N GLN A 74 -9.95 34.44 -27.53
CA GLN A 74 -10.18 33.68 -28.75
C GLN A 74 -8.88 33.12 -29.33
N ILE A 75 -8.89 31.88 -29.73
CA ILE A 75 -7.74 31.17 -30.29
C ILE A 75 -8.10 30.48 -31.60
N ALA A 76 -7.11 30.34 -32.48
CA ALA A 76 -7.26 29.54 -33.69
C ALA A 76 -6.98 28.05 -33.40
N TYR A 77 -5.82 27.73 -32.85
CA TYR A 77 -5.38 26.37 -32.53
C TYR A 77 -4.26 26.32 -31.47
N SER A 78 -3.72 27.43 -31.02
CA SER A 78 -2.71 27.45 -29.95
C SER A 78 -3.07 28.42 -28.85
N TYR A 79 -2.68 28.06 -27.63
CA TYR A 79 -2.85 28.88 -26.44
C TYR A 79 -1.69 28.68 -25.49
N THR A 80 -1.27 29.73 -24.82
CA THR A 80 -0.25 29.66 -23.77
C THR A 80 -0.94 29.75 -22.40
N PHE A 81 -1.01 28.63 -21.72
CA PHE A 81 -1.45 28.57 -20.33
C PHE A 81 -0.38 29.21 -19.44
N LYS A 82 -0.71 30.31 -18.77
CA LYS A 82 0.22 31.05 -17.93
C LYS A 82 0.35 30.41 -16.56
N GLN A 83 1.60 30.15 -16.12
CA GLN A 83 1.91 29.63 -14.79
C GLN A 83 0.99 28.46 -14.43
N VAL A 84 1.12 27.35 -15.15
CA VAL A 84 0.22 26.19 -14.99
C VAL A 84 0.22 25.67 -13.55
N GLU A 85 -0.99 25.52 -12.99
CA GLU A 85 -1.24 24.98 -11.65
C GLU A 85 -2.22 23.82 -11.73
N GLY A 86 -2.01 22.78 -10.92
CA GLY A 86 -2.80 21.56 -10.95
C GLY A 86 -4.24 21.70 -10.43
N ASN A 87 -4.54 22.73 -9.66
CA ASN A 87 -5.86 23.04 -9.13
C ASN A 87 -6.58 24.16 -9.90
N LYS A 88 -5.94 24.76 -10.89
CA LYS A 88 -6.52 25.82 -11.72
C LYS A 88 -7.46 25.24 -12.77
N LEU A 89 -8.61 25.89 -12.91
CA LEU A 89 -9.60 25.60 -13.92
C LEU A 89 -9.56 26.68 -15.00
N TYR A 90 -9.35 26.27 -16.24
CA TYR A 90 -9.35 27.15 -17.40
C TYR A 90 -10.68 26.97 -18.14
N SER A 91 -11.43 28.06 -18.36
CA SER A 91 -12.72 28.01 -19.05
C SER A 91 -12.54 27.83 -20.55
N ILE A 92 -13.23 26.86 -21.14
CA ILE A 92 -13.25 26.63 -22.58
C ILE A 92 -14.64 26.92 -23.11
N HIS A 93 -14.70 27.76 -24.13
CA HIS A 93 -15.90 28.00 -24.91
C HIS A 93 -15.63 27.65 -26.37
N ALA A 94 -16.58 26.96 -27.03
CA ALA A 94 -16.52 26.65 -28.46
C ALA A 94 -17.94 26.50 -29.02
N ARG A 95 -18.13 26.82 -30.30
CA ARG A 95 -19.41 26.71 -31.00
C ARG A 95 -19.27 25.84 -32.25
N LYS A 96 -20.29 25.02 -32.51
CA LYS A 96 -20.42 24.22 -33.74
C LYS A 96 -21.87 24.29 -34.24
N GLY A 97 -22.12 25.14 -35.25
CA GLY A 97 -23.48 25.42 -35.67
C GLY A 97 -24.33 25.99 -34.53
N ASN A 98 -25.40 25.28 -34.17
CA ASN A 98 -26.26 25.62 -33.04
C ASN A 98 -25.84 24.96 -31.70
N LYS A 99 -24.72 24.18 -31.70
CA LYS A 99 -24.18 23.58 -30.47
C LYS A 99 -23.13 24.50 -29.86
N GLU A 100 -23.20 24.66 -28.56
CA GLU A 100 -22.28 25.45 -27.77
C GLU A 100 -21.68 24.54 -26.67
N ILE A 101 -20.38 24.64 -26.44
CA ILE A 101 -19.67 23.98 -25.38
C ILE A 101 -19.14 25.07 -24.45
N ASN A 102 -19.56 24.98 -23.19
CA ASN A 102 -19.01 25.76 -22.08
C ASN A 102 -18.55 24.79 -21.03
N THR A 103 -17.25 24.56 -20.94
CA THR A 103 -16.64 23.57 -20.04
C THR A 103 -15.34 24.10 -19.47
N LYS A 104 -14.67 23.30 -18.70
CA LYS A 104 -13.39 23.65 -18.07
C LYS A 104 -12.33 22.59 -18.37
N ILE A 105 -11.07 23.00 -18.28
CA ILE A 105 -9.94 22.06 -18.28
C ILE A 105 -9.06 22.31 -17.07
N THR A 106 -8.52 21.24 -16.53
CA THR A 106 -7.49 21.25 -15.51
C THR A 106 -6.34 20.32 -15.89
N PHE A 107 -5.19 20.51 -15.27
CA PHE A 107 -4.00 19.74 -15.54
C PHE A 107 -3.57 18.91 -14.35
N THR A 108 -2.96 17.77 -14.64
CA THR A 108 -2.22 16.95 -13.69
C THR A 108 -0.96 16.41 -14.37
N PHE A 109 0.06 16.04 -13.61
CA PHE A 109 1.16 15.24 -14.12
C PHE A 109 1.09 13.78 -13.63
N LEU A 110 0.16 13.48 -12.71
CA LEU A 110 -0.11 12.11 -12.33
C LEU A 110 -0.76 11.37 -13.49
N PRO A 111 -0.39 10.10 -13.71
CA PRO A 111 -1.05 9.29 -14.73
C PRO A 111 -2.56 9.20 -14.47
N LEU A 112 -3.35 9.31 -15.54
CA LEU A 112 -4.80 9.17 -15.49
C LEU A 112 -5.19 7.76 -15.93
N LEU A 113 -5.76 6.99 -15.02
CA LEU A 113 -6.30 5.66 -15.30
C LEU A 113 -7.81 5.75 -15.49
N VAL A 114 -8.26 5.55 -16.71
CA VAL A 114 -9.67 5.55 -17.08
C VAL A 114 -10.18 4.12 -17.15
N LEU A 115 -11.22 3.83 -16.40
CA LEU A 115 -11.90 2.54 -16.37
C LEU A 115 -13.34 2.70 -16.91
N GLN A 116 -13.76 1.74 -17.73
CA GLN A 116 -15.13 1.64 -18.20
C GLN A 116 -15.68 0.25 -17.88
N GLY A 117 -16.80 0.18 -17.17
CA GLY A 117 -17.44 -1.07 -16.78
C GLY A 117 -18.25 -0.95 -15.50
N SER A 118 -19.06 -1.96 -15.22
CA SER A 118 -19.81 -2.08 -13.98
C SER A 118 -19.20 -3.22 -13.15
N PHE A 119 -18.42 -2.86 -12.13
CA PHE A 119 -17.67 -3.79 -11.31
C PHE A 119 -18.35 -4.04 -9.97
N GLY A 120 -18.28 -5.29 -9.48
CA GLY A 120 -18.87 -5.74 -8.24
C GLY A 120 -17.99 -6.74 -7.51
N TYR A 121 -18.59 -7.63 -6.72
CA TYR A 121 -17.88 -8.68 -5.98
C TYR A 121 -17.25 -9.73 -6.92
N ASP A 122 -17.90 -9.99 -8.05
CA ASP A 122 -17.39 -10.90 -9.06
C ASP A 122 -16.69 -10.15 -10.20
N TYR A 123 -15.86 -10.87 -10.94
CA TYR A 123 -15.20 -10.31 -12.10
C TYR A 123 -16.21 -9.94 -13.21
N ALA A 124 -16.23 -8.68 -13.58
CA ALA A 124 -16.98 -8.16 -14.71
C ALA A 124 -16.03 -7.64 -15.78
N GLN A 125 -16.46 -7.73 -17.05
CA GLN A 125 -15.72 -7.21 -18.19
C GLN A 125 -15.78 -5.68 -18.25
N GLY A 126 -14.72 -5.09 -18.77
CA GLY A 126 -14.59 -3.66 -18.99
C GLY A 126 -13.38 -3.34 -19.85
N SER A 127 -13.01 -2.07 -19.85
CA SER A 127 -11.79 -1.60 -20.50
C SER A 127 -11.02 -0.65 -19.60
N MET A 128 -9.74 -0.52 -19.87
CA MET A 128 -8.88 0.50 -19.26
C MET A 128 -8.10 1.26 -20.30
N SER A 129 -7.85 2.53 -20.04
CA SER A 129 -6.91 3.38 -20.76
C SER A 129 -6.06 4.13 -19.74
N LEU A 130 -4.75 4.00 -19.85
CA LEU A 130 -3.78 4.65 -18.96
C LEU A 130 -3.02 5.72 -19.73
N TYR A 131 -3.20 6.95 -19.34
CA TYR A 131 -2.57 8.13 -19.92
C TYR A 131 -1.44 8.58 -19.01
N SER A 132 -0.26 8.82 -19.58
CA SER A 132 0.89 9.36 -18.85
C SER A 132 1.51 10.54 -19.59
N SER A 133 2.25 11.37 -18.86
CA SER A 133 2.84 12.58 -19.44
C SER A 133 3.97 12.28 -20.42
N ASP A 134 4.62 11.12 -20.30
CA ASP A 134 5.78 10.68 -21.09
C ASP A 134 5.39 9.88 -22.36
N ALA A 135 4.10 9.52 -22.50
CA ALA A 135 3.61 8.82 -23.67
C ALA A 135 2.63 9.66 -24.49
N THR A 136 2.69 9.55 -25.82
CA THR A 136 1.74 10.21 -26.72
C THR A 136 0.41 9.46 -26.75
N GLU A 137 0.47 8.14 -26.83
CA GLU A 137 -0.71 7.29 -26.89
C GLU A 137 -0.94 6.60 -25.53
N PRO A 138 -2.19 6.40 -25.12
CA PRO A 138 -2.50 5.67 -23.91
C PRO A 138 -2.22 4.17 -24.05
N THR A 139 -1.86 3.53 -22.95
CA THR A 139 -1.90 2.07 -22.87
C THR A 139 -3.35 1.62 -22.71
N ILE A 140 -3.87 0.88 -23.69
CA ILE A 140 -5.26 0.39 -23.74
C ILE A 140 -5.31 -1.11 -23.55
N SER A 141 -6.28 -1.60 -22.76
CA SER A 141 -6.54 -3.03 -22.60
C SER A 141 -8.01 -3.29 -22.32
N LEU A 142 -8.52 -4.40 -22.82
CA LEU A 142 -9.69 -5.02 -22.22
C LEU A 142 -9.31 -5.52 -20.85
N ILE A 143 -10.24 -5.48 -19.91
CA ILE A 143 -10.03 -5.95 -18.56
C ILE A 143 -11.18 -6.81 -18.06
N LYS A 144 -10.90 -7.60 -17.04
CA LYS A 144 -11.92 -8.00 -16.07
C LYS A 144 -11.50 -7.49 -14.71
N ALA A 145 -12.43 -6.86 -14.00
CA ALA A 145 -12.15 -6.30 -12.70
C ALA A 145 -13.25 -6.64 -11.71
N LYS A 146 -12.87 -6.65 -10.43
CA LYS A 146 -13.79 -6.83 -9.31
C LYS A 146 -13.38 -5.99 -8.13
N TRP A 147 -14.31 -5.70 -7.24
CA TRP A 147 -14.00 -5.15 -5.93
C TRP A 147 -13.13 -6.10 -5.13
N ARG A 148 -12.28 -5.54 -4.30
CA ARG A 148 -11.41 -6.32 -3.41
C ARG A 148 -11.30 -5.66 -2.03
N GLY A 149 -10.82 -6.44 -1.07
CA GLY A 149 -10.59 -6.06 0.31
C GLY A 149 -11.27 -7.05 1.26
N GLY A 150 -10.98 -6.93 2.53
CA GLY A 150 -11.71 -7.57 3.61
C GLY A 150 -12.83 -6.64 4.10
N SER A 151 -12.58 -5.89 5.17
CA SER A 151 -13.51 -4.91 5.74
C SER A 151 -13.86 -3.75 4.79
N THR A 152 -12.99 -3.43 3.84
CA THR A 152 -13.20 -2.37 2.85
C THR A 152 -14.04 -2.79 1.63
N ASN A 153 -14.52 -4.03 1.59
CA ASN A 153 -15.30 -4.59 0.47
C ASN A 153 -16.76 -4.87 0.84
N THR A 154 -17.40 -4.01 1.61
CA THR A 154 -18.82 -4.09 1.96
C THR A 154 -19.66 -3.17 1.08
N ALA A 155 -20.97 -3.46 0.89
CA ALA A 155 -21.82 -2.74 -0.07
C ALA A 155 -21.97 -1.23 0.21
N ASP A 156 -21.81 -0.83 1.46
CA ASP A 156 -21.91 0.55 1.95
C ASP A 156 -20.70 1.43 1.59
N LYS A 157 -19.61 0.84 1.12
CA LYS A 157 -18.40 1.61 0.81
C LYS A 157 -18.50 2.39 -0.50
N HIS A 158 -18.00 3.61 -0.51
CA HIS A 158 -18.07 4.53 -1.64
C HIS A 158 -16.81 4.55 -2.48
N LYS A 159 -15.63 4.62 -1.84
CA LYS A 159 -14.34 4.54 -2.51
C LYS A 159 -13.83 3.10 -2.50
N ARG A 160 -13.62 2.50 -3.67
CA ARG A 160 -13.43 1.05 -3.85
C ARG A 160 -12.01 0.69 -4.25
N ASN A 161 -11.50 -0.37 -3.67
CA ASN A 161 -10.33 -1.09 -4.17
C ASN A 161 -10.73 -2.04 -5.29
N TYR A 162 -9.85 -2.23 -6.29
CA TYR A 162 -10.12 -3.13 -7.40
C TYR A 162 -8.98 -4.13 -7.59
N LYS A 163 -9.34 -5.36 -7.99
CA LYS A 163 -8.43 -6.31 -8.61
C LYS A 163 -8.72 -6.32 -10.10
N ILE A 164 -7.69 -6.06 -10.92
CA ILE A 164 -7.80 -5.90 -12.36
C ILE A 164 -6.99 -7.00 -13.02
N LYS A 165 -7.54 -7.63 -14.05
CA LYS A 165 -6.83 -8.56 -14.94
C LYS A 165 -6.90 -8.01 -16.36
N THR A 166 -5.74 -7.73 -16.95
CA THR A 166 -5.62 -7.26 -18.33
C THR A 166 -5.81 -8.41 -19.33
N LEU A 167 -6.52 -8.11 -20.42
CA LEU A 167 -6.93 -9.07 -21.44
C LEU A 167 -6.63 -8.53 -22.83
N ASN A 168 -6.28 -9.41 -23.74
CA ASN A 168 -6.21 -9.06 -25.15
C ASN A 168 -7.62 -9.01 -25.80
N GLU A 169 -7.68 -8.64 -27.07
CA GLU A 169 -8.92 -8.55 -27.86
C GLU A 169 -9.77 -9.83 -27.91
N ASN A 170 -9.13 -10.99 -27.71
CA ASN A 170 -9.80 -12.29 -27.65
C ASN A 170 -10.22 -12.70 -26.23
N GLY A 171 -10.10 -11.79 -25.25
CA GLY A 171 -10.44 -12.06 -23.85
C GLY A 171 -9.45 -12.97 -23.12
N LYS A 172 -8.29 -13.26 -23.72
CA LYS A 172 -7.23 -14.03 -23.08
C LYS A 172 -6.30 -13.12 -22.27
N LYS A 173 -5.61 -13.71 -21.31
CA LYS A 173 -4.58 -13.05 -20.49
C LYS A 173 -3.61 -12.24 -21.37
N LEU A 174 -3.41 -10.98 -21.01
CA LEU A 174 -2.44 -10.07 -21.60
C LEU A 174 -1.47 -9.59 -20.52
N GLU A 175 -0.21 -9.99 -20.62
CA GLU A 175 0.85 -9.46 -19.75
C GLU A 175 1.37 -8.16 -20.37
N ILE A 176 1.32 -7.07 -19.60
CA ILE A 176 1.80 -5.74 -20.00
C ILE A 176 2.54 -5.08 -18.85
N SER A 177 3.49 -4.20 -19.17
CA SER A 177 4.11 -3.32 -18.17
C SER A 177 3.30 -2.04 -18.05
N LEU A 178 2.89 -1.68 -16.85
CA LEU A 178 2.22 -0.41 -16.57
C LEU A 178 3.17 0.50 -15.79
N LEU A 179 3.42 1.71 -16.29
CA LEU A 179 4.26 2.74 -15.66
C LEU A 179 5.65 2.23 -15.25
N GLY A 180 6.25 1.36 -16.05
CA GLY A 180 7.58 0.80 -15.81
C GLY A 180 7.65 -0.30 -14.75
N MET A 181 6.53 -0.76 -14.22
CA MET A 181 6.45 -1.93 -13.35
C MET A 181 6.62 -3.23 -14.15
N ARG A 182 6.75 -4.38 -13.50
CA ARG A 182 6.95 -5.66 -14.17
C ARG A 182 5.81 -5.98 -15.16
N GLU A 183 6.11 -6.76 -16.19
CA GLU A 183 5.06 -7.31 -17.04
C GLU A 183 4.21 -8.30 -16.25
N ASP A 184 2.92 -8.03 -16.18
CA ASP A 184 1.92 -8.90 -15.57
C ASP A 184 0.53 -8.63 -16.15
N ASN A 185 -0.40 -9.51 -15.85
CA ASN A 185 -1.81 -9.29 -16.14
C ASN A 185 -2.66 -9.06 -14.89
N ASN A 186 -2.08 -9.17 -13.69
CA ASN A 186 -2.78 -8.97 -12.42
C ASN A 186 -2.30 -7.68 -11.75
N TRP A 187 -3.24 -6.76 -11.54
CA TRP A 187 -3.00 -5.45 -10.96
C TRP A 187 -3.95 -5.19 -9.81
N ILE A 188 -3.49 -4.41 -8.86
CA ILE A 188 -4.32 -3.92 -7.76
C ILE A 188 -4.41 -2.41 -7.87
N LEU A 189 -5.62 -1.91 -7.70
CA LEU A 189 -5.90 -0.49 -7.57
C LEU A 189 -6.35 -0.25 -6.13
N ASP A 190 -5.42 0.24 -5.33
CA ASP A 190 -5.61 0.52 -3.91
C ASP A 190 -6.11 1.94 -3.73
N ALA A 191 -7.28 2.09 -3.11
CA ALA A 191 -7.98 3.36 -2.94
C ALA A 191 -7.46 4.18 -1.74
N GLY A 192 -6.67 3.58 -0.85
CA GLY A 192 -6.35 4.18 0.44
C GLY A 192 -7.62 4.63 1.18
N GLN A 193 -8.66 3.80 1.15
CA GLN A 193 -10.01 4.19 1.55
C GLN A 193 -10.07 4.71 2.98
N VAL A 194 -9.44 3.99 3.92
CA VAL A 194 -9.43 4.32 5.34
C VAL A 194 -8.31 5.30 5.71
N ASP A 195 -7.33 5.48 4.84
CA ASP A 195 -6.16 6.31 5.07
C ASP A 195 -6.44 7.79 4.78
N LEU A 196 -6.33 8.65 5.77
CA LEU A 196 -6.54 10.10 5.62
C LEU A 196 -5.46 10.78 4.75
N PHE A 197 -4.31 10.14 4.57
CA PHE A 197 -3.25 10.54 3.65
C PHE A 197 -3.32 9.81 2.29
N ARG A 198 -4.17 8.79 2.17
CA ARG A 198 -4.36 7.93 0.98
C ARG A 198 -3.16 7.06 0.57
N LEU A 199 -1.95 7.35 1.03
CA LEU A 199 -0.72 6.74 0.51
C LEU A 199 0.17 6.09 1.57
N ARG A 200 -0.27 5.96 2.84
CA ARG A 200 0.52 5.29 3.89
C ARG A 200 0.96 3.90 3.48
N ASN A 201 0.04 3.10 2.93
CA ASN A 201 0.35 1.76 2.43
C ASN A 201 1.44 1.78 1.36
N ARG A 202 1.34 2.70 0.38
CA ARG A 202 2.33 2.82 -0.69
C ARG A 202 3.70 3.24 -0.18
N ILE A 203 3.74 4.27 0.66
CA ILE A 203 4.98 4.82 1.21
C ILE A 203 5.66 3.82 2.14
N ALA A 204 4.91 3.16 3.02
CA ALA A 204 5.44 2.12 3.90
C ALA A 204 6.02 0.94 3.11
N THR A 205 5.36 0.54 2.01
CA THR A 205 5.88 -0.52 1.13
C THR A 205 7.17 -0.09 0.42
N GLU A 206 7.30 1.17 0.03
CA GLU A 206 8.56 1.68 -0.55
C GLU A 206 9.68 1.71 0.48
N ILE A 207 9.40 2.18 1.70
CA ILE A 207 10.37 2.16 2.79
C ILE A 207 10.89 0.74 3.01
N TRP A 208 9.99 -0.26 3.06
CA TRP A 208 10.39 -1.66 3.14
C TRP A 208 11.31 -2.09 1.99
N ASN A 209 10.94 -1.78 0.76
CA ASN A 209 11.72 -2.14 -0.42
C ASN A 209 13.12 -1.52 -0.44
N ASP A 210 13.29 -0.36 0.19
CA ASP A 210 14.58 0.35 0.21
C ASP A 210 15.59 -0.29 1.17
N PHE A 211 15.16 -0.81 2.33
CA PHE A 211 16.09 -1.23 3.37
C PHE A 211 16.08 -2.73 3.69
N ALA A 212 14.96 -3.42 3.44
CA ALA A 212 14.77 -4.76 3.95
C ALA A 212 15.76 -5.77 3.38
N SER A 213 16.19 -6.68 4.22
CA SER A 213 16.99 -7.85 3.84
C SER A 213 16.28 -8.64 2.74
N LYS A 214 17.05 -9.06 1.75
CA LYS A 214 16.52 -9.87 0.66
C LYS A 214 16.25 -11.29 1.15
N PRO A 215 15.26 -12.00 0.56
CA PRO A 215 15.02 -13.40 0.87
C PRO A 215 16.28 -14.27 0.77
N TYR A 216 16.42 -15.26 1.64
CA TYR A 216 17.61 -16.10 1.76
C TYR A 216 18.09 -16.73 0.44
N TYR A 217 17.22 -16.92 -0.52
CA TYR A 217 17.52 -17.49 -1.83
C TYR A 217 17.91 -16.46 -2.90
N THR A 218 18.00 -15.18 -2.56
CA THR A 218 18.37 -14.09 -3.50
C THR A 218 19.67 -14.34 -4.28
N PRO A 219 20.70 -15.06 -3.76
CA PRO A 219 21.84 -15.43 -4.60
C PRO A 219 21.48 -16.24 -5.85
N LYS A 220 20.37 -16.98 -5.82
CA LYS A 220 19.82 -17.72 -6.97
C LYS A 220 18.80 -16.90 -7.76
N GLU A 221 18.07 -16.02 -7.09
CA GLU A 221 16.99 -15.19 -7.64
C GLU A 221 17.17 -13.71 -7.28
N PRO A 222 18.16 -13.00 -7.90
CA PRO A 222 18.54 -11.65 -7.48
C PRO A 222 17.43 -10.59 -7.66
N LYS A 223 16.37 -10.90 -8.41
CA LYS A 223 15.21 -10.03 -8.62
C LYS A 223 14.05 -10.32 -7.66
N ALA A 224 14.21 -11.24 -6.71
CA ALA A 224 13.18 -11.51 -5.70
C ALA A 224 12.96 -10.27 -4.82
N LYS A 225 11.68 -9.97 -4.56
CA LYS A 225 11.24 -8.87 -3.70
C LYS A 225 10.15 -9.34 -2.76
N SER A 226 10.15 -8.81 -1.54
CA SER A 226 9.15 -9.08 -0.51
C SER A 226 8.19 -7.92 -0.25
N GLY A 227 8.22 -6.90 -1.09
CA GLY A 227 7.26 -5.80 -1.15
C GLY A 227 7.01 -5.40 -2.61
N VAL A 228 5.76 -5.10 -2.95
CA VAL A 228 5.33 -4.81 -4.32
C VAL A 228 5.70 -3.40 -4.79
N ALA A 229 5.99 -3.24 -6.08
CA ALA A 229 6.07 -1.92 -6.69
C ALA A 229 4.66 -1.33 -6.92
N GLY A 230 4.60 0.00 -6.97
CA GLY A 230 3.34 0.71 -7.25
C GLY A 230 3.58 2.14 -7.69
N LYS A 231 2.58 2.73 -8.33
CA LYS A 231 2.57 4.11 -8.81
C LYS A 231 1.28 4.81 -8.41
N VAL A 232 1.38 6.07 -8.03
CA VAL A 232 0.20 6.90 -7.76
C VAL A 232 -0.44 7.29 -9.09
N VAL A 233 -1.75 7.14 -9.18
CA VAL A 233 -2.56 7.48 -10.34
C VAL A 233 -3.82 8.22 -9.89
N GLU A 234 -4.40 9.03 -10.75
CA GLU A 234 -5.77 9.53 -10.59
C GLU A 234 -6.71 8.65 -11.42
N VAL A 235 -7.84 8.28 -10.86
CA VAL A 235 -8.78 7.33 -11.47
C VAL A 235 -10.06 8.02 -11.92
N ILE A 236 -10.50 7.69 -13.12
CA ILE A 236 -11.81 8.05 -13.67
C ILE A 236 -12.53 6.75 -14.02
N LEU A 237 -13.71 6.54 -13.44
CA LEU A 237 -14.55 5.37 -13.72
C LEU A 237 -15.88 5.82 -14.35
N ASN A 238 -16.19 5.34 -15.54
CA ASN A 238 -17.41 5.69 -16.29
C ASN A 238 -17.61 7.21 -16.40
N ASN A 239 -16.53 7.93 -16.71
CA ASN A 239 -16.47 9.39 -16.81
C ASN A 239 -16.75 10.12 -15.47
N GLU A 240 -16.55 9.48 -14.35
CA GLU A 240 -16.63 10.09 -13.03
C GLU A 240 -15.25 10.02 -12.35
N TYR A 241 -14.73 11.15 -11.90
CA TYR A 241 -13.49 11.23 -11.14
C TYR A 241 -13.63 10.46 -9.82
N ARG A 242 -12.70 9.55 -9.56
CA ARG A 242 -12.69 8.70 -8.35
C ARG A 242 -11.56 9.01 -7.38
N GLY A 243 -10.65 9.92 -7.75
CA GLY A 243 -9.60 10.39 -6.87
C GLY A 243 -8.26 9.68 -7.01
N ILE A 244 -7.46 9.79 -5.96
CA ILE A 244 -6.10 9.25 -5.84
C ILE A 244 -6.17 7.76 -5.54
N TYR A 245 -5.34 6.98 -6.26
CA TYR A 245 -5.15 5.54 -6.06
C TYR A 245 -3.69 5.16 -6.19
N SER A 246 -3.31 4.04 -5.59
CA SER A 246 -2.06 3.36 -5.90
C SER A 246 -2.33 2.20 -6.86
N LEU A 247 -1.81 2.26 -8.08
CA LEU A 247 -1.75 1.13 -9.00
C LEU A 247 -0.53 0.30 -8.66
N THR A 248 -0.72 -0.95 -8.22
CA THR A 248 0.36 -1.78 -7.71
C THR A 248 0.42 -3.15 -8.38
N GLU A 249 1.60 -3.74 -8.36
CA GLU A 249 1.81 -5.16 -8.61
C GLU A 249 1.07 -6.01 -7.55
N THR A 250 0.93 -7.29 -7.81
CA THR A 250 0.36 -8.25 -6.85
C THR A 250 1.48 -8.98 -6.14
N MET A 251 1.39 -9.15 -4.80
CA MET A 251 2.27 -10.06 -4.09
C MET A 251 1.92 -11.50 -4.47
N ASP A 252 2.81 -12.13 -5.20
CA ASP A 252 2.62 -13.47 -5.76
C ASP A 252 3.96 -14.21 -5.93
N ARG A 253 3.90 -15.40 -6.53
CA ARG A 253 5.08 -16.19 -6.88
C ARG A 253 6.10 -15.41 -7.73
N LYS A 254 5.63 -14.59 -8.68
CA LYS A 254 6.49 -13.84 -9.61
C LYS A 254 7.28 -12.76 -8.88
N GLU A 255 6.68 -12.09 -7.87
CA GLU A 255 7.36 -11.07 -7.07
C GLU A 255 8.46 -11.69 -6.22
N LEU A 256 8.14 -12.76 -5.52
CA LEU A 256 9.10 -13.51 -4.70
C LEU A 256 10.03 -14.41 -5.51
N LYS A 257 9.82 -14.58 -6.84
CA LYS A 257 10.59 -15.51 -7.68
C LYS A 257 10.62 -16.95 -7.17
N LEU A 258 9.54 -17.41 -6.53
CA LEU A 258 9.43 -18.80 -6.07
C LEU A 258 9.42 -19.76 -7.26
N LYS A 259 9.93 -20.96 -7.07
CA LYS A 259 9.94 -22.00 -8.11
C LYS A 259 8.54 -22.33 -8.57
N LYS A 260 8.41 -22.66 -9.87
CA LYS A 260 7.12 -23.07 -10.42
C LYS A 260 6.73 -24.46 -9.94
N TYR A 261 5.44 -24.65 -9.77
CA TYR A 261 4.83 -25.97 -9.67
C TYR A 261 5.10 -26.76 -10.95
N ASP A 262 5.47 -28.03 -10.83
CA ASP A 262 5.64 -28.91 -11.98
C ASP A 262 4.30 -29.54 -12.34
N GLU A 263 3.63 -29.00 -13.37
CA GLU A 263 2.33 -29.48 -13.83
C GLU A 263 2.42 -30.89 -14.45
N ILE A 264 3.58 -31.29 -14.97
CA ILE A 264 3.76 -32.58 -15.63
C ILE A 264 3.85 -33.70 -14.59
N ASN A 265 4.70 -33.50 -13.59
CA ASN A 265 4.94 -34.48 -12.53
C ASN A 265 4.01 -34.26 -11.31
N GLN A 266 3.24 -33.19 -11.30
CA GLN A 266 2.39 -32.76 -10.18
C GLN A 266 3.20 -32.57 -8.88
N GLU A 267 4.38 -31.97 -8.99
CA GLU A 267 5.30 -31.74 -7.86
C GLU A 267 5.24 -30.29 -7.37
N PHE A 268 5.10 -30.15 -6.05
CA PHE A 268 5.21 -28.85 -5.39
C PHE A 268 6.68 -28.43 -5.29
N HIS A 269 6.95 -27.16 -5.63
CA HIS A 269 8.22 -26.49 -5.47
C HIS A 269 8.03 -25.21 -4.64
N GLY A 270 7.82 -24.05 -5.26
CA GLY A 270 7.51 -22.85 -4.52
C GLY A 270 6.10 -22.90 -3.93
N GLN A 271 5.95 -22.41 -2.71
CA GLN A 271 4.64 -22.27 -2.06
C GLN A 271 4.50 -20.89 -1.43
N LEU A 272 3.27 -20.35 -1.43
CA LEU A 272 2.96 -19.03 -0.87
C LEU A 272 1.60 -19.04 -0.18
N TRP A 273 1.55 -18.55 1.06
CA TRP A 273 0.34 -18.42 1.84
C TRP A 273 0.18 -16.99 2.34
N LYS A 274 -1.07 -16.49 2.32
CA LYS A 274 -1.43 -15.21 2.91
C LYS A 274 -2.06 -15.42 4.27
N VAL A 275 -1.62 -14.64 5.25
CA VAL A 275 -2.25 -14.61 6.57
C VAL A 275 -3.54 -13.78 6.50
N SER A 276 -4.67 -14.40 6.90
CA SER A 276 -6.01 -13.82 6.78
C SER A 276 -6.68 -13.46 8.11
N SER A 277 -6.16 -13.95 9.24
CA SER A 277 -6.74 -13.71 10.57
C SER A 277 -5.66 -13.66 11.65
N TRP A 278 -5.96 -12.94 12.75
CA TRP A 278 -5.04 -12.74 13.86
C TRP A 278 -4.79 -14.01 14.69
N ASP A 279 -5.83 -14.68 15.12
CA ASP A 279 -5.79 -15.63 16.23
C ASP A 279 -4.81 -16.78 16.04
N LYS A 280 -4.93 -17.48 14.94
CA LYS A 280 -4.16 -18.70 14.69
C LYS A 280 -2.83 -18.43 14.04
N ALA A 281 -2.74 -17.36 13.27
CA ALA A 281 -1.55 -17.00 12.50
C ALA A 281 -0.37 -16.52 13.37
N GLN A 282 -0.55 -16.38 14.66
CA GLN A 282 0.47 -15.96 15.63
C GLN A 282 1.34 -17.11 16.16
N PHE A 283 1.16 -18.32 15.69
CA PHE A 283 1.96 -19.52 16.02
C PHE A 283 1.97 -19.94 17.51
N TRP A 284 0.94 -19.53 18.29
CA TRP A 284 0.81 -19.99 19.67
C TRP A 284 0.30 -21.43 19.76
N ASN A 285 -0.58 -21.76 18.85
CA ASN A 285 -1.23 -23.07 18.77
C ASN A 285 -1.25 -23.53 17.32
N ILE A 286 -1.51 -24.82 17.13
CA ILE A 286 -1.70 -25.39 15.81
C ILE A 286 -2.90 -26.36 15.85
N ASP A 287 -3.75 -26.31 14.83
CA ASP A 287 -4.77 -27.31 14.61
C ASP A 287 -4.09 -28.65 14.27
N LYS A 288 -4.55 -29.75 14.87
CA LYS A 288 -3.87 -31.05 14.77
C LYS A 288 -3.76 -31.57 13.35
N ASP A 289 -4.80 -31.33 12.55
CA ASP A 289 -4.92 -31.83 11.19
C ASP A 289 -5.09 -30.66 10.22
N TYR A 290 -4.60 -30.82 9.00
CA TYR A 290 -4.85 -29.93 7.89
C TYR A 290 -5.57 -30.67 6.76
N ASP A 291 -6.42 -29.95 6.05
CA ASP A 291 -7.18 -30.46 4.93
C ASP A 291 -6.71 -29.79 3.64
N ASN A 292 -5.90 -30.52 2.87
CA ASN A 292 -5.35 -30.03 1.60
C ASN A 292 -6.42 -29.80 0.52
N THR A 293 -7.67 -30.21 0.76
CA THR A 293 -8.80 -29.94 -0.14
C THR A 293 -9.44 -28.57 0.12
N LYS A 294 -8.92 -27.79 1.06
CA LYS A 294 -9.37 -26.43 1.39
C LYS A 294 -8.36 -25.38 0.96
N GLU A 295 -8.86 -24.28 0.42
CA GLU A 295 -8.03 -23.11 0.09
C GLU A 295 -7.42 -22.44 1.33
N THR A 296 -8.11 -22.52 2.47
CA THR A 296 -7.68 -21.89 3.73
C THR A 296 -7.60 -22.92 4.84
N TRP A 297 -6.47 -22.93 5.53
CA TRP A 297 -6.24 -23.69 6.74
C TRP A 297 -5.55 -22.81 7.80
N HIS A 298 -5.97 -22.90 9.05
CA HIS A 298 -5.36 -22.26 10.22
C HIS A 298 -5.06 -20.75 10.00
N ALA A 299 -6.01 -20.02 9.38
CA ALA A 299 -5.90 -18.62 8.98
C ALA A 299 -4.87 -18.33 7.85
N PHE A 300 -4.39 -19.34 7.15
CA PHE A 300 -3.52 -19.21 5.98
C PHE A 300 -4.28 -19.58 4.71
N GLU A 301 -4.38 -18.64 3.80
CA GLU A 301 -4.97 -18.81 2.48
C GLU A 301 -3.89 -19.15 1.47
N THR A 302 -4.01 -20.24 0.74
CA THR A 302 -3.08 -20.63 -0.31
C THR A 302 -3.11 -19.60 -1.44
N LYS A 303 -1.93 -19.09 -1.82
CA LYS A 303 -1.77 -18.13 -2.91
C LYS A 303 -0.90 -18.64 -4.04
N TYR A 304 -0.09 -19.64 -3.78
CA TYR A 304 0.65 -20.35 -4.81
C TYR A 304 1.05 -21.76 -4.34
N PRO A 305 0.89 -22.80 -5.18
CA PRO A 305 0.12 -22.78 -6.44
C PRO A 305 -1.32 -22.28 -6.24
N ASP A 306 -1.91 -21.68 -7.29
CA ASP A 306 -3.28 -21.19 -7.21
C ASP A 306 -4.23 -22.38 -6.93
N PHE A 307 -5.06 -22.26 -5.91
CA PHE A 307 -5.93 -23.35 -5.46
C PHE A 307 -6.99 -23.74 -6.52
N GLU A 308 -7.37 -22.81 -7.38
CA GLU A 308 -8.27 -23.09 -8.52
C GLU A 308 -7.61 -24.00 -9.56
N ASP A 309 -6.26 -23.90 -9.70
CA ASP A 309 -5.48 -24.66 -10.68
C ASP A 309 -4.93 -25.98 -10.10
N VAL A 310 -4.58 -25.99 -8.79
CA VAL A 310 -3.94 -27.12 -8.11
C VAL A 310 -4.69 -27.47 -6.83
N ASN A 311 -5.55 -28.49 -6.89
CA ASN A 311 -6.33 -29.01 -5.78
C ASN A 311 -6.26 -30.55 -5.79
N PRO A 312 -5.79 -31.20 -4.70
CA PRO A 312 -5.45 -30.62 -3.40
C PRO A 312 -4.16 -29.79 -3.39
N THR A 313 -4.12 -28.79 -2.49
CA THR A 313 -2.90 -28.05 -2.16
C THR A 313 -2.01 -28.87 -1.20
N ASP A 314 -0.91 -28.29 -0.71
CA ASP A 314 -0.05 -28.94 0.28
C ASP A 314 0.32 -27.97 1.42
N TYR A 315 -0.19 -28.23 2.62
CA TYR A 315 0.13 -27.46 3.83
C TYR A 315 1.27 -28.07 4.67
N THR A 316 1.87 -29.17 4.25
CA THR A 316 2.84 -29.93 5.06
C THR A 316 3.98 -29.04 5.58
N HIS A 317 4.58 -28.23 4.73
CA HIS A 317 5.71 -27.38 5.13
C HIS A 317 5.29 -26.26 6.08
N LEU A 318 4.14 -25.63 5.82
CA LEU A 318 3.57 -24.62 6.71
C LEU A 318 3.20 -25.22 8.07
N TYR A 319 2.53 -26.37 8.06
CA TYR A 319 2.22 -27.11 9.28
C TYR A 319 3.47 -27.39 10.11
N ASN A 320 4.52 -27.95 9.48
CA ASN A 320 5.75 -28.27 10.17
C ASN A 320 6.42 -27.04 10.80
N ALA A 321 6.43 -25.90 10.11
CA ALA A 321 6.99 -24.67 10.63
C ALA A 321 6.20 -24.10 11.81
N ILE A 322 4.86 -24.10 11.74
CA ILE A 322 4.01 -23.64 12.85
C ILE A 322 4.13 -24.60 14.04
N ASN A 323 4.07 -25.92 13.78
CA ASN A 323 4.22 -26.95 14.81
C ASN A 323 5.57 -26.86 15.51
N PHE A 324 6.63 -26.60 14.76
CA PHE A 324 7.97 -26.36 15.29
C PHE A 324 7.98 -25.18 16.28
N VAL A 325 7.38 -24.04 15.93
CA VAL A 325 7.31 -22.87 16.82
C VAL A 325 6.44 -23.15 18.03
N ALA A 326 5.27 -23.76 17.85
CA ALA A 326 4.31 -23.98 18.93
C ALA A 326 4.75 -25.03 19.94
N ASN A 327 5.39 -26.12 19.49
CA ASN A 327 5.53 -27.34 20.28
C ASN A 327 7.00 -27.83 20.50
N SER A 328 8.02 -27.27 19.82
CA SER A 328 9.40 -27.67 20.09
C SER A 328 9.85 -27.19 21.48
N ASN A 329 10.70 -27.98 22.15
CA ASN A 329 11.37 -27.50 23.35
C ASN A 329 12.40 -26.38 23.01
N ASP A 330 12.83 -25.63 24.03
CA ASP A 330 13.66 -24.46 23.84
C ASP A 330 15.05 -24.76 23.25
N GLU A 331 15.62 -25.91 23.56
CA GLU A 331 16.95 -26.29 23.03
C GLU A 331 16.86 -26.63 21.53
N ILE A 332 15.84 -27.35 21.12
CA ILE A 332 15.57 -27.64 19.70
C ILE A 332 15.23 -26.33 18.96
N PHE A 333 14.40 -25.47 19.56
CA PHE A 333 14.05 -24.19 18.94
C PHE A 333 15.30 -23.34 18.70
N LYS A 334 16.15 -23.13 19.72
CA LYS A 334 17.39 -22.37 19.58
C LYS A 334 18.29 -22.90 18.48
N LYS A 335 18.41 -24.23 18.38
CA LYS A 335 19.29 -24.88 17.42
C LYS A 335 18.80 -24.79 15.99
N GLU A 336 17.49 -24.91 15.76
CA GLU A 336 16.94 -25.19 14.43
C GLU A 336 16.08 -24.06 13.84
N VAL A 337 15.74 -23.00 14.59
CA VAL A 337 14.83 -21.95 14.09
C VAL A 337 15.32 -21.28 12.80
N SER A 338 16.62 -21.16 12.61
CA SER A 338 17.20 -20.59 11.38
C SER A 338 17.10 -21.53 10.16
N GLU A 339 16.76 -22.79 10.36
CA GLU A 339 16.44 -23.71 9.27
C GLU A 339 15.00 -23.55 8.78
N TYR A 340 14.10 -23.11 9.67
CA TYR A 340 12.69 -22.90 9.36
C TYR A 340 12.34 -21.47 8.94
N PHE A 341 13.13 -20.48 9.38
CA PHE A 341 12.80 -19.07 9.16
C PHE A 341 13.99 -18.24 8.71
N ASP A 342 13.70 -17.25 7.86
CA ASP A 342 14.65 -16.27 7.34
C ASP A 342 14.91 -15.17 8.37
N ILE A 343 15.82 -15.43 9.32
CA ILE A 343 16.04 -14.57 10.50
C ILE A 343 16.39 -13.12 10.14
N PRO A 344 17.24 -12.82 9.13
CA PRO A 344 17.49 -11.43 8.73
C PRO A 344 16.22 -10.68 8.32
N VAL A 345 15.34 -11.31 7.54
CA VAL A 345 14.06 -10.73 7.14
C VAL A 345 13.13 -10.51 8.35
N LEU A 346 13.12 -11.45 9.30
CA LEU A 346 12.35 -11.30 10.54
C LEU A 346 12.84 -10.16 11.42
N ILE A 347 14.14 -9.94 11.53
CA ILE A 347 14.72 -8.81 12.26
C ILE A 347 14.27 -7.49 11.62
N ASP A 348 14.40 -7.37 10.31
CA ASP A 348 13.99 -6.17 9.59
C ASP A 348 12.48 -5.94 9.70
N TYR A 349 11.67 -7.00 9.66
CA TYR A 349 10.22 -6.89 9.85
C TYR A 349 9.85 -6.40 11.25
N GLN A 350 10.47 -6.92 12.30
CA GLN A 350 10.25 -6.43 13.66
C GLN A 350 10.58 -4.94 13.78
N ILE A 351 11.75 -4.52 13.27
CA ILE A 351 12.16 -3.11 13.33
C ILE A 351 11.21 -2.23 12.51
N PHE A 352 10.81 -2.68 11.33
CA PHE A 352 9.87 -1.98 10.47
C PHE A 352 8.51 -1.77 11.16
N LEU A 353 8.00 -2.81 11.82
CA LEU A 353 6.76 -2.70 12.60
C LEU A 353 6.92 -1.73 13.76
N GLU A 354 8.05 -1.75 14.47
CA GLU A 354 8.29 -0.80 15.56
C GLU A 354 8.43 0.63 15.05
N VAL A 355 9.08 0.88 13.93
CA VAL A 355 9.28 2.23 13.41
C VAL A 355 7.99 2.84 12.87
N LEU A 356 7.27 2.15 11.99
CA LEU A 356 6.06 2.68 11.35
C LEU A 356 4.78 2.35 12.11
N LYS A 357 4.83 1.41 13.04
CA LYS A 357 3.73 0.97 13.90
C LYS A 357 2.45 0.63 13.12
N PRO A 358 2.51 -0.24 12.09
CA PRO A 358 1.33 -0.74 11.43
C PRO A 358 0.63 -1.76 12.35
N ILE A 359 -0.34 -1.28 13.10
CA ILE A 359 -0.95 -2.02 14.22
C ILE A 359 -1.66 -3.29 13.78
N ASP A 360 -2.11 -3.37 12.54
CA ASP A 360 -2.81 -4.54 11.99
C ASP A 360 -1.84 -5.62 11.46
N ASN A 361 -0.52 -5.43 11.61
CA ASN A 361 0.50 -6.31 11.03
C ASN A 361 1.27 -7.18 12.04
N CYS A 362 0.90 -7.15 13.32
CA CYS A 362 1.58 -7.98 14.34
C CYS A 362 1.24 -9.47 14.29
N GLY A 363 0.31 -9.91 13.47
CA GLY A 363 -0.10 -11.32 13.40
C GLY A 363 -0.96 -11.63 12.19
N LYS A 364 -1.18 -10.65 11.29
CA LYS A 364 -1.87 -10.83 10.02
C LYS A 364 -1.27 -9.87 8.98
N ASN A 365 -1.86 -9.79 7.78
CA ASN A 365 -1.41 -8.88 6.70
C ASN A 365 0.04 -9.11 6.28
N MET A 366 0.43 -10.37 6.16
CA MET A 366 1.72 -10.79 5.65
C MET A 366 1.57 -12.05 4.80
N TYR A 367 2.60 -12.35 4.05
CA TYR A 367 2.72 -13.61 3.31
C TYR A 367 3.91 -14.39 3.84
N TRP A 368 3.76 -15.72 3.86
CA TRP A 368 4.84 -16.65 4.08
C TRP A 368 5.10 -17.46 2.82
N GLY A 369 6.35 -17.54 2.41
CA GLY A 369 6.72 -18.26 1.20
C GLY A 369 7.92 -19.19 1.39
N ILE A 370 7.93 -20.29 0.66
CA ILE A 370 9.08 -21.20 0.53
C ILE A 370 9.54 -21.14 -0.93
N TYR A 371 10.85 -21.03 -1.13
CA TYR A 371 11.42 -20.96 -2.47
C TYR A 371 11.26 -22.26 -3.26
N ASP A 372 11.64 -23.40 -2.64
CA ASP A 372 11.62 -24.73 -3.27
C ASP A 372 11.53 -25.82 -2.19
N VAL A 373 10.35 -26.36 -1.95
CA VAL A 373 10.08 -27.37 -0.90
C VAL A 373 10.84 -28.67 -1.13
N ALA A 374 11.26 -28.96 -2.36
CA ALA A 374 12.11 -30.14 -2.65
C ALA A 374 13.54 -30.00 -2.11
N ARG A 375 13.96 -28.82 -1.69
CA ARG A 375 15.35 -28.53 -1.30
C ARG A 375 15.51 -27.92 0.07
N ASP A 376 14.50 -27.23 0.58
CA ASP A 376 14.57 -26.57 1.88
C ASP A 376 13.18 -26.48 2.54
N LYS A 377 13.18 -26.08 3.80
CA LYS A 377 11.95 -25.89 4.61
C LYS A 377 11.81 -24.46 5.12
N LYS A 378 12.67 -23.55 4.63
CA LYS A 378 12.79 -22.19 5.17
C LYS A 378 11.72 -21.25 4.63
N LEU A 379 10.95 -20.69 5.54
CA LEU A 379 9.98 -19.64 5.26
C LEU A 379 10.64 -18.26 5.22
N THR A 380 10.35 -17.50 4.18
CA THR A 380 10.57 -16.04 4.13
C THR A 380 9.26 -15.30 4.24
N LEU A 381 9.31 -14.03 4.64
CA LEU A 381 8.14 -13.18 4.85
C LEU A 381 8.06 -12.10 3.76
N ALA A 382 6.84 -11.76 3.32
CA ALA A 382 6.57 -10.58 2.51
C ALA A 382 5.45 -9.75 3.15
N ILE A 383 5.60 -8.42 3.04
CA ILE A 383 4.70 -7.45 3.67
C ILE A 383 3.42 -7.25 2.86
N TRP A 384 2.37 -6.81 3.55
CA TRP A 384 1.08 -6.48 2.94
C TRP A 384 0.24 -5.58 3.84
N ASP A 385 -0.55 -4.66 3.22
CA ASP A 385 -1.64 -3.92 3.87
C ASP A 385 -1.19 -3.06 5.07
N LEU A 386 -0.46 -1.98 4.78
CA LEU A 386 0.22 -1.12 5.75
C LEU A 386 -0.47 0.24 5.92
N ASP A 387 -1.74 0.36 5.56
CA ASP A 387 -2.50 1.61 5.61
C ASP A 387 -2.73 2.10 7.05
N ALA A 388 -2.90 1.18 8.00
CA ALA A 388 -3.01 1.47 9.42
C ALA A 388 -1.63 1.67 10.08
N SER A 389 -0.87 2.68 9.64
CA SER A 389 0.49 2.96 10.11
C SER A 389 0.72 4.45 10.35
N VAL A 390 1.85 4.79 10.96
CA VAL A 390 2.27 6.19 11.21
C VAL A 390 1.15 7.02 11.84
N GLY A 391 0.69 6.53 12.99
CA GLY A 391 -0.30 7.21 13.81
C GLY A 391 -1.76 6.95 13.47
N GLN A 392 -2.06 6.30 12.35
CA GLN A 392 -3.42 5.94 11.99
C GLN A 392 -3.72 4.47 12.27
N ASP A 393 -4.93 4.15 12.70
CA ASP A 393 -5.43 2.79 12.80
C ASP A 393 -6.34 2.42 11.61
N TRP A 394 -6.84 1.19 11.63
CA TRP A 394 -7.70 0.64 10.59
C TRP A 394 -9.19 0.99 10.74
N HIS A 395 -9.58 1.64 11.85
CA HIS A 395 -10.93 2.17 12.02
C HIS A 395 -11.01 3.60 11.54
N CYS A 396 -11.91 3.91 10.65
CA CYS A 396 -12.24 5.27 10.27
C CYS A 396 -13.56 5.77 10.86
N SER A 397 -14.09 5.10 11.89
CA SER A 397 -15.41 5.41 12.44
C SER A 397 -15.42 6.53 13.46
N THR A 398 -14.25 7.01 13.90
CA THR A 398 -14.13 8.07 14.90
C THR A 398 -13.05 9.07 14.51
N PRO A 399 -13.09 10.31 14.96
CA PRO A 399 -11.99 11.26 14.80
C PRO A 399 -10.78 10.74 15.56
N LEU A 400 -9.80 10.18 14.85
CA LEU A 400 -8.73 9.39 15.45
C LEU A 400 -7.48 10.19 15.70
N HIS A 401 -7.29 11.27 14.97
CA HIS A 401 -6.12 12.11 15.09
C HIS A 401 -6.27 13.21 16.12
N PRO A 402 -5.14 13.53 16.73
CA PRO A 402 -3.81 12.94 16.64
C PRO A 402 -3.56 11.79 17.61
N ASP A 403 -4.49 11.44 18.48
CA ASP A 403 -4.23 10.71 19.73
C ASP A 403 -4.47 9.20 19.65
N TYR A 404 -4.95 8.68 18.53
CA TYR A 404 -5.43 7.30 18.48
C TYR A 404 -4.32 6.27 18.59
N VAL A 405 -3.27 6.38 17.77
CA VAL A 405 -2.10 5.49 17.83
C VAL A 405 -0.93 6.27 18.39
N SER A 406 -0.75 6.17 19.71
CA SER A 406 0.29 6.92 20.40
C SER A 406 1.69 6.54 19.92
N PRO A 407 2.58 7.51 19.64
CA PRO A 407 3.94 7.24 19.20
C PRO A 407 4.83 6.67 20.30
N ASP A 408 4.46 6.83 21.59
CA ASP A 408 5.26 6.53 22.78
C ASP A 408 4.95 5.17 23.43
N THR A 409 4.42 4.20 22.68
CA THR A 409 4.10 2.87 23.19
C THR A 409 4.75 1.77 22.34
N GLU A 410 5.03 0.62 22.96
CA GLU A 410 5.44 -0.57 22.22
C GLU A 410 4.31 -1.07 21.30
N LEU A 411 4.70 -1.71 20.20
CA LEU A 411 3.73 -2.33 19.30
C LEU A 411 3.21 -3.66 19.86
N GLY A 412 4.03 -4.35 20.67
CA GLY A 412 3.67 -5.61 21.30
C GLY A 412 3.83 -6.84 20.39
N ILE A 413 4.65 -6.79 19.33
CA ILE A 413 4.85 -7.95 18.45
C ILE A 413 5.46 -9.14 19.20
N LYS A 414 6.32 -8.87 20.19
CA LYS A 414 6.95 -9.92 21.00
C LYS A 414 5.96 -10.64 21.90
N GLU A 415 4.88 -9.98 22.31
CA GLU A 415 3.81 -10.55 23.11
C GLU A 415 2.72 -11.17 22.25
N ALA A 416 2.49 -10.60 21.07
CA ALA A 416 1.43 -11.05 20.18
C ALA A 416 1.80 -12.29 19.38
N PHE A 417 3.06 -12.42 18.94
CA PHE A 417 3.47 -13.45 17.98
C PHE A 417 4.53 -14.39 18.55
N ASN A 418 4.17 -15.65 18.79
CA ASN A 418 4.99 -16.63 19.50
C ASN A 418 6.40 -16.82 18.91
N LEU A 419 6.57 -16.75 17.59
CA LEU A 419 7.89 -16.82 16.97
C LEU A 419 8.83 -15.72 17.50
N TYR A 420 8.36 -14.47 17.54
CA TYR A 420 9.11 -13.32 18.06
C TYR A 420 9.28 -13.39 19.57
N THR A 421 8.26 -13.86 20.29
CA THR A 421 8.34 -14.12 21.73
C THR A 421 9.49 -15.07 22.04
N ARG A 422 9.57 -16.21 21.37
CA ARG A 422 10.60 -17.21 21.60
C ARG A 422 11.98 -16.73 21.16
N LEU A 423 12.11 -16.11 19.97
CA LEU A 423 13.38 -15.53 19.52
C LEU A 423 13.94 -14.53 20.54
N SER A 424 13.09 -13.64 21.05
CA SER A 424 13.45 -12.59 21.98
C SER A 424 13.71 -13.10 23.41
N THR A 425 12.81 -13.93 23.97
CA THR A 425 12.91 -14.44 25.35
C THR A 425 14.09 -15.40 25.51
N LEU A 426 14.30 -16.27 24.53
CA LEU A 426 15.42 -17.22 24.53
C LEU A 426 16.72 -16.57 24.03
N ASN A 427 16.65 -15.35 23.52
CA ASN A 427 17.75 -14.59 22.94
C ASN A 427 18.60 -15.42 21.96
N VAL A 428 17.91 -16.09 21.02
CA VAL A 428 18.51 -17.04 20.09
C VAL A 428 19.63 -16.38 19.30
N ASP A 429 20.83 -16.94 19.36
CA ASP A 429 22.01 -16.43 18.66
C ASP A 429 22.18 -14.89 18.79
N ASN A 430 22.01 -14.39 20.04
CA ASN A 430 22.03 -12.97 20.36
C ASN A 430 20.99 -12.13 19.60
N TYR A 431 19.81 -12.67 19.36
CA TYR A 431 18.73 -12.04 18.60
C TYR A 431 18.45 -10.59 19.02
N ASN A 432 18.32 -10.34 20.33
CA ASN A 432 18.01 -9.00 20.83
C ASN A 432 19.10 -7.97 20.50
N GLN A 433 20.38 -8.39 20.57
CA GLN A 433 21.49 -7.51 20.19
C GLN A 433 21.50 -7.26 18.67
N LYS A 434 21.23 -8.29 17.86
CA LYS A 434 21.14 -8.13 16.40
C LYS A 434 20.01 -7.17 15.98
N VAL A 435 18.87 -7.25 16.65
CA VAL A 435 17.75 -6.28 16.42
C VAL A 435 18.18 -4.87 16.78
N ALA A 436 18.81 -4.67 17.95
CA ALA A 436 19.26 -3.36 18.39
C ALA A 436 20.36 -2.78 17.47
N ASP A 437 21.36 -3.58 17.12
CA ASP A 437 22.44 -3.15 16.23
C ASP A 437 21.91 -2.77 14.85
N ARG A 438 20.99 -3.57 14.30
CA ARG A 438 20.34 -3.31 13.02
C ARG A 438 19.46 -2.06 13.07
N TYR A 439 18.71 -1.86 14.16
CA TYR A 439 17.96 -0.62 14.36
C TYR A 439 18.89 0.60 14.33
N HIS A 440 19.99 0.58 15.08
CA HIS A 440 20.94 1.71 15.11
C HIS A 440 21.68 1.94 13.78
N GLU A 441 21.90 0.89 13.00
CA GLU A 441 22.41 1.03 11.62
C GLU A 441 21.38 1.79 10.75
N LEU A 442 20.13 1.32 10.77
CA LEU A 442 19.04 1.91 9.98
C LEU A 442 18.69 3.34 10.41
N ARG A 443 18.84 3.68 11.70
CA ARG A 443 18.64 5.04 12.22
C ARG A 443 19.63 6.06 11.61
N LYS A 444 20.77 5.61 11.13
CA LYS A 444 21.76 6.48 10.47
C LYS A 444 21.45 6.70 8.98
N THR A 445 20.51 5.95 8.42
CA THR A 445 20.21 5.91 7.00
C THR A 445 18.71 5.95 6.73
N TYR A 446 18.12 4.80 6.43
CA TYR A 446 16.72 4.68 6.00
C TYR A 446 15.69 5.15 7.04
N PHE A 447 15.99 4.99 8.33
CA PHE A 447 15.12 5.44 9.43
C PHE A 447 15.64 6.70 10.12
N SER A 448 16.51 7.47 9.46
CA SER A 448 16.77 8.83 9.93
C SER A 448 15.47 9.65 9.88
N GLU A 449 15.32 10.58 10.81
CA GLU A 449 14.17 11.50 10.85
C GLU A 449 13.99 12.22 9.51
N GLU A 450 15.10 12.76 8.98
CA GLU A 450 15.13 13.45 7.68
C GLU A 450 14.63 12.54 6.53
N ASN A 451 15.11 11.29 6.45
CA ASN A 451 14.74 10.39 5.37
C ASN A 451 13.26 9.98 5.43
N LEU A 452 12.75 9.64 6.62
CA LEU A 452 11.35 9.27 6.78
C LEU A 452 10.42 10.46 6.48
N ILE A 453 10.72 11.64 7.03
CA ILE A 453 9.93 12.84 6.80
C ILE A 453 9.96 13.24 5.33
N SER A 454 11.13 13.23 4.69
CA SER A 454 11.24 13.60 3.28
C SER A 454 10.48 12.66 2.35
N LYS A 455 10.39 11.37 2.68
CA LYS A 455 9.55 10.41 1.93
C LYS A 455 8.09 10.86 1.92
N TYR A 456 7.48 11.07 3.09
CA TYR A 456 6.09 11.52 3.18
C TYR A 456 5.89 12.91 2.56
N GLN A 457 6.83 13.84 2.80
CA GLN A 457 6.79 15.18 2.23
C GLN A 457 6.79 15.16 0.70
N SER A 458 7.65 14.33 0.09
CA SER A 458 7.72 14.24 -1.38
C SER A 458 6.39 13.79 -2.02
N TYR A 459 5.68 12.88 -1.37
CA TYR A 459 4.35 12.47 -1.81
C TYR A 459 3.30 13.58 -1.61
N TYR A 460 3.35 14.29 -0.48
CA TYR A 460 2.50 15.46 -0.25
C TYR A 460 2.74 16.53 -1.33
N ASP A 461 3.99 16.89 -1.59
CA ASP A 461 4.35 17.89 -2.60
C ASP A 461 3.88 17.49 -3.99
N MET A 462 4.01 16.21 -4.34
CA MET A 462 3.51 15.64 -5.60
C MET A 462 1.98 15.79 -5.71
N LEU A 463 1.23 15.46 -4.65
CA LEU A 463 -0.23 15.55 -4.64
C LEU A 463 -0.70 17.01 -4.71
N VAL A 464 -0.04 17.92 -4.01
CA VAL A 464 -0.36 19.36 -4.03
C VAL A 464 -0.04 19.97 -5.39
N LYS A 465 1.18 19.75 -5.89
CA LYS A 465 1.64 20.30 -7.17
C LYS A 465 0.80 19.83 -8.36
N SER A 466 0.39 18.54 -8.35
CA SER A 466 -0.49 17.98 -9.38
C SER A 466 -1.95 18.46 -9.27
N GLY A 467 -2.34 19.07 -8.14
CA GLY A 467 -3.72 19.41 -7.80
C GLY A 467 -4.56 18.23 -7.32
N ALA A 468 -4.00 17.01 -7.26
CA ALA A 468 -4.71 15.81 -6.85
C ALA A 468 -5.20 15.88 -5.40
N ALA A 469 -4.43 16.50 -4.48
CA ALA A 469 -4.85 16.72 -3.09
C ALA A 469 -6.17 17.48 -3.03
N SER A 470 -6.26 18.63 -3.69
CA SER A 470 -7.46 19.46 -3.70
C SER A 470 -8.68 18.75 -4.33
N ARG A 471 -8.46 17.98 -5.41
CA ARG A 471 -9.54 17.19 -6.04
C ARG A 471 -10.00 16.04 -5.15
N GLU A 472 -9.10 15.36 -4.45
CA GLU A 472 -9.42 14.30 -3.49
C GLU A 472 -10.19 14.84 -2.29
N GLU A 473 -9.75 15.96 -1.72
CA GLU A 473 -10.44 16.65 -0.62
C GLU A 473 -11.85 17.09 -1.04
N SER A 474 -11.99 17.66 -2.22
CA SER A 474 -13.30 18.06 -2.76
C SER A 474 -14.25 16.87 -2.94
N LYS A 475 -13.72 15.72 -3.38
CA LYS A 475 -14.52 14.53 -3.67
C LYS A 475 -14.92 13.76 -2.43
N TRP A 476 -13.99 13.55 -1.48
CA TRP A 476 -14.12 12.56 -0.43
C TRP A 476 -14.10 13.12 1.00
N SER A 477 -13.96 14.43 1.18
CA SER A 477 -14.00 15.03 2.50
C SER A 477 -15.35 14.79 3.16
N LYS A 478 -15.33 14.38 4.43
CA LYS A 478 -16.52 14.04 5.23
C LYS A 478 -17.33 12.84 4.72
N ASP A 479 -16.72 12.01 3.86
CA ASP A 479 -17.36 10.77 3.45
C ASP A 479 -17.48 9.79 4.63
N SER A 480 -18.54 8.98 4.63
CA SER A 480 -18.77 7.98 5.68
C SER A 480 -17.70 6.90 5.74
N ASP A 481 -17.01 6.64 4.63
CA ASP A 481 -15.91 5.66 4.58
C ASP A 481 -14.75 6.04 5.52
N ILE A 482 -14.60 7.32 5.80
CA ILE A 482 -13.64 7.88 6.75
C ILE A 482 -14.33 8.47 8.00
N GLY A 483 -15.48 7.90 8.39
CA GLY A 483 -16.21 8.31 9.58
C GLY A 483 -16.70 9.76 9.55
N GLY A 484 -16.89 10.37 8.37
CA GLY A 484 -17.25 11.77 8.22
C GLY A 484 -16.10 12.75 8.52
N TYR A 485 -14.86 12.25 8.67
CA TYR A 485 -13.69 13.08 8.97
C TYR A 485 -13.36 14.01 7.77
N PRO A 486 -13.00 15.27 7.99
CA PRO A 486 -12.57 16.14 6.90
C PRO A 486 -11.18 15.73 6.41
N LEU A 487 -11.05 15.45 5.11
CA LEU A 487 -9.73 15.32 4.49
C LEU A 487 -9.03 16.68 4.46
N ASN A 488 -7.79 16.70 4.88
CA ASN A 488 -6.91 17.86 4.81
C ASN A 488 -5.46 17.40 4.76
N PHE A 489 -4.89 17.31 3.58
CA PHE A 489 -3.54 16.81 3.36
C PHE A 489 -2.46 17.65 4.04
N GLU A 490 -2.66 18.96 4.18
CA GLU A 490 -1.71 19.85 4.86
C GLU A 490 -1.63 19.53 6.36
N LYS A 491 -2.78 19.37 7.02
CA LYS A 491 -2.81 18.96 8.44
C LYS A 491 -2.28 17.56 8.63
N GLU A 492 -2.58 16.68 7.69
CA GLU A 492 -2.19 15.28 7.77
C GLU A 492 -0.69 15.08 7.63
N ILE A 493 -0.03 15.81 6.71
CA ILE A 493 1.43 15.74 6.60
C ILE A 493 2.13 16.30 7.84
N GLU A 494 1.61 17.38 8.44
CA GLU A 494 2.15 17.91 9.70
C GLU A 494 1.97 16.92 10.86
N TYR A 495 0.81 16.25 10.93
CA TYR A 495 0.59 15.18 11.89
C TYR A 495 1.61 14.04 11.74
N ILE A 496 1.79 13.53 10.51
CA ILE A 496 2.73 12.46 10.17
C ILE A 496 4.16 12.82 10.61
N LYS A 497 4.62 14.02 10.30
CA LYS A 497 5.96 14.51 10.68
C LYS A 497 6.16 14.50 12.20
N ASN A 498 5.22 15.09 12.91
CA ASN A 498 5.28 15.15 14.38
C ASN A 498 5.24 13.75 15.00
N TRP A 499 4.39 12.87 14.46
CA TRP A 499 4.30 11.49 14.91
C TRP A 499 5.62 10.73 14.69
N ILE A 500 6.26 10.87 13.54
CA ILE A 500 7.56 10.26 13.23
C ILE A 500 8.63 10.73 14.22
N ILE A 501 8.71 12.03 14.49
CA ILE A 501 9.68 12.61 15.44
C ILE A 501 9.51 11.98 16.83
N GLU A 502 8.29 12.01 17.37
CA GLU A 502 8.02 11.45 18.70
C GLU A 502 8.20 9.92 18.74
N ARG A 503 7.86 9.20 17.64
CA ARG A 503 8.08 7.76 17.55
C ARG A 503 9.56 7.41 17.61
N LEU A 504 10.37 8.04 16.81
CA LEU A 504 11.82 7.81 16.79
C LEU A 504 12.46 8.16 18.12
N LYS A 505 12.05 9.26 18.75
CA LYS A 505 12.50 9.65 20.08
C LYS A 505 12.15 8.60 21.13
N TYR A 506 10.93 8.05 21.09
CA TYR A 506 10.53 6.96 21.99
C TYR A 506 11.41 5.72 21.77
N LEU A 507 11.62 5.31 20.52
CA LEU A 507 12.43 4.14 20.21
C LEU A 507 13.89 4.32 20.66
N ASP A 508 14.49 5.48 20.39
CA ASP A 508 15.87 5.81 20.74
C ASP A 508 16.11 5.87 22.25
N THR A 509 15.09 6.28 23.03
CA THR A 509 15.24 6.48 24.49
C THR A 509 14.75 5.32 25.32
N THR A 510 13.79 4.55 24.83
CA THR A 510 13.08 3.54 25.63
C THR A 510 13.30 2.12 25.14
N GLN A 511 13.14 1.89 23.83
CA GLN A 511 13.17 0.53 23.28
C GLN A 511 14.57 0.12 22.82
N PHE A 512 15.31 1.03 22.19
CA PHE A 512 16.66 0.82 21.66
C PHE A 512 17.64 1.90 22.16
N PRO A 513 17.77 2.14 23.48
CA PRO A 513 18.67 3.18 23.98
C PRO A 513 20.12 2.87 23.61
N THR A 514 20.86 3.90 23.17
CA THR A 514 22.30 3.78 22.93
C THR A 514 23.02 3.58 24.27
N ILE A 515 23.57 2.40 24.49
CA ILE A 515 24.30 2.10 25.73
C ILE A 515 25.70 2.71 25.62
N ASN A 516 25.90 3.87 26.24
CA ASN A 516 27.26 4.37 26.50
C ASN A 516 27.99 3.34 27.38
N GLY A 517 29.14 2.86 26.96
CA GLY A 517 29.93 1.69 27.34
C GLY A 517 30.08 1.21 28.79
N ILE A 518 29.29 1.69 29.78
CA ILE A 518 29.40 1.31 31.18
C ILE A 518 28.18 0.53 31.74
N GLN A 519 27.07 0.44 31.00
CA GLN A 519 25.83 -0.20 31.51
C GLN A 519 25.42 -1.50 30.78
N LYS A 520 26.30 -2.14 30.06
CA LYS A 520 25.99 -3.37 29.29
C LYS A 520 25.48 -4.57 30.11
N THR A 521 25.47 -4.52 31.44
CA THR A 521 25.23 -5.69 32.28
C THR A 521 23.92 -5.67 33.08
N GLN A 522 23.11 -4.59 33.07
CA GLN A 522 21.95 -4.49 33.96
C GLN A 522 20.55 -4.42 33.34
N TYR A 523 20.42 -4.34 32.03
CA TYR A 523 19.10 -4.13 31.41
C TYR A 523 18.23 -5.39 31.19
N PHE A 524 18.75 -6.57 31.43
CA PHE A 524 18.04 -7.84 31.18
C PHE A 524 17.32 -8.45 32.39
N LYS A 525 17.19 -7.70 33.52
CA LYS A 525 16.40 -8.13 34.68
C LYS A 525 15.65 -6.97 35.32
N GLN A 526 14.60 -6.52 34.67
CA GLN A 526 13.52 -5.83 35.37
C GLN A 526 12.17 -6.48 35.08
N THR A 527 11.86 -7.53 35.85
CA THR A 527 10.49 -7.76 36.28
C THR A 527 9.96 -6.48 36.89
N LYS A 528 8.80 -6.00 36.41
CA LYS A 528 8.09 -4.82 36.96
C LYS A 528 7.79 -5.00 38.46
N THR A 529 8.74 -4.75 39.33
CA THR A 529 8.43 -4.46 40.72
C THR A 529 8.23 -2.94 40.82
N THR A 530 6.97 -2.53 40.98
CA THR A 530 6.58 -1.14 41.23
C THR A 530 7.27 -0.67 42.49
N GLN A 531 8.42 -0.02 42.37
CA GLN A 531 9.14 0.53 43.54
C GLN A 531 8.64 1.95 43.79
N THR A 532 8.29 2.21 45.02
CA THR A 532 7.76 3.49 45.49
C THR A 532 8.83 4.21 46.30
N TYR A 533 9.08 5.49 45.98
CA TYR A 533 10.07 6.33 46.64
C TYR A 533 9.40 7.58 47.22
N ASN A 534 9.97 8.17 48.26
CA ASN A 534 9.60 9.51 48.75
C ASN A 534 10.34 10.60 47.95
N MET A 535 10.06 11.86 48.28
CA MET A 535 10.70 13.03 47.64
C MET A 535 12.23 13.11 47.81
N LEU A 536 12.80 12.40 48.77
CA LEU A 536 14.24 12.33 49.01
C LEU A 536 14.89 11.12 48.29
N GLY A 537 14.13 10.40 47.43
CA GLY A 537 14.63 9.23 46.72
C GLY A 537 14.76 7.97 47.59
N VAL A 538 14.24 7.98 48.82
CA VAL A 538 14.27 6.81 49.70
C VAL A 538 13.09 5.90 49.39
N LYS A 539 13.35 4.61 49.23
CA LYS A 539 12.33 3.58 48.97
C LYS A 539 11.38 3.48 50.17
N VAL A 540 10.08 3.57 49.91
CA VAL A 540 9.04 3.52 50.93
C VAL A 540 8.01 2.44 50.62
N ASN A 541 7.33 1.94 51.63
CA ASN A 541 6.29 0.95 51.50
C ASN A 541 4.92 1.57 51.13
N THR A 542 3.92 0.74 50.90
CA THR A 542 2.57 1.18 50.53
C THR A 542 1.86 2.00 51.62
N SER A 543 2.26 1.88 52.89
CA SER A 543 1.66 2.60 54.01
C SER A 543 2.30 3.98 54.27
N TYR A 544 3.35 4.38 53.55
CA TYR A 544 3.98 5.69 53.69
C TYR A 544 2.99 6.81 53.35
N LYS A 545 2.82 7.77 54.30
CA LYS A 545 1.99 8.97 54.10
C LYS A 545 2.87 10.13 53.62
N GLY A 546 2.44 10.81 52.58
CA GLY A 546 3.18 11.92 51.98
C GLY A 546 3.30 11.77 50.46
N ILE A 547 4.20 12.52 49.83
CA ILE A 547 4.41 12.47 48.39
C ILE A 547 5.21 11.22 48.05
N LYS A 548 4.61 10.36 47.21
CA LYS A 548 5.24 9.18 46.66
C LYS A 548 5.62 9.41 45.19
N ILE A 549 6.73 8.85 44.79
CA ILE A 549 7.15 8.76 43.37
C ILE A 549 7.03 7.29 42.96
N ILE A 550 6.13 7.02 42.03
CA ILE A 550 5.89 5.68 41.47
C ILE A 550 6.08 5.80 39.97
N ASN A 551 7.01 5.04 39.40
CA ASN A 551 7.33 5.10 37.95
C ASN A 551 7.57 6.54 37.46
N GLY A 552 8.32 7.34 38.22
CA GLY A 552 8.65 8.74 37.91
C GLY A 552 7.52 9.76 38.06
N LYS A 553 6.30 9.35 38.41
CA LYS A 553 5.15 10.25 38.64
C LYS A 553 4.94 10.51 40.14
N LYS A 554 4.60 11.75 40.49
CA LYS A 554 4.30 12.17 41.87
C LYS A 554 2.85 11.89 42.24
N TYR A 555 2.63 11.25 43.36
CA TYR A 555 1.32 11.04 43.98
C TYR A 555 1.30 11.61 45.39
N ASN A 556 0.33 12.45 45.70
CA ASN A 556 0.11 12.95 47.05
C ASN A 556 -0.95 12.08 47.72
N ILE A 557 -0.55 11.34 48.75
CA ILE A 557 -1.45 10.48 49.53
C ILE A 557 -1.69 11.16 50.86
N SER A 558 -2.71 11.99 50.88
CA SER A 558 -3.26 12.61 52.08
C SER A 558 -4.38 11.72 52.59
N GLN A 559 -4.16 11.11 53.77
CA GLN A 559 -5.03 10.32 54.65
C GLN A 559 -5.58 9.02 54.08
#